data_e1131f6d1dbac2a20edd7349af1e15dc
#
_entry.id   e1131f6d1dbac2a20edd7349af1e15dc
#
_cell.length_a   1.000
_cell.length_b   1.000
_cell.length_c   1.000
_cell.angle_alpha   90.00
_cell.angle_beta   90.00
_cell.angle_gamma   90.00
#
_symmetry.space_group_name_H-M   'P 1'
#
loop_
_entity.id
_entity.type
_entity.pdbx_description
1 polymer ?
#
loop_
_entity_poly.entity_id
_entity_poly.type
_entity_poly.pdbx_seq_one_letter_code
_entity_poly.pdbx_strand_id
1 'polypeptide(L)'
;MLKDRYMKGKEMEDIYISKKKRQADEIDFVFLDEPSVPIPEPPEEEKPRKKKKHRFLRFIATALIVLFAFSSVFIITFAAMSGYTRDDLEANKYISSVNLKSSPFVSNILLLGVDGKAESSSRSDSMILVSVDFAHMKIKLTSFLRDSWVEIPSKGKKAKLNSACSSGGPQLVVDTIEYNFGVDIDHYVMVDFDMFTQIIDSLGGVTVEVTKKEAKFINSTTRQKIESGENVTLNGEEALVYCRIRKLDSDYMRTYRQRKVISALINQAKNAGVSALIEIMNKVFPLIQTDMNALEITALAYKAGAGILAFDIEQNRVPIDEHMEVGTKNGQWVEIVDIDAAKEYLRDYIYTNKIKIEED
;
A
#
# COMPACT_ATOMS: atom_id res chain seq x y z
N MET A 1 29.51 33.23 -21.99
CA MET A 1 28.98 34.05 -20.88
C MET A 1 29.51 33.71 -19.48
N LEU A 2 29.88 32.48 -19.14
CA LEU A 2 30.45 32.13 -17.81
C LEU A 2 31.96 32.41 -17.68
N LYS A 3 32.73 32.39 -18.78
CA LYS A 3 34.18 32.66 -18.80
C LYS A 3 34.51 34.16 -18.60
N ASP A 4 33.67 35.05 -19.09
CA ASP A 4 33.87 36.51 -18.99
C ASP A 4 33.59 37.06 -17.58
N ARG A 5 32.76 36.39 -16.79
CA ARG A 5 32.53 36.77 -15.37
C ARG A 5 33.70 36.38 -14.46
N TYR A 6 34.38 35.27 -14.76
CA TYR A 6 35.51 34.80 -13.97
C TYR A 6 36.77 35.67 -14.16
N MET A 7 37.00 36.15 -15.38
CA MET A 7 38.12 37.01 -15.68
C MET A 7 37.99 38.44 -15.08
N LYS A 8 36.77 39.00 -15.06
CA LYS A 8 36.52 40.30 -14.38
C LYS A 8 36.72 40.26 -12.86
N GLY A 9 36.44 39.12 -12.22
CA GLY A 9 36.69 38.94 -10.77
C GLY A 9 38.20 38.95 -10.44
N LYS A 10 39.01 38.32 -11.28
CA LYS A 10 40.45 38.21 -11.06
C LYS A 10 41.18 39.54 -11.27
N GLU A 11 40.79 40.31 -12.27
CA GLU A 11 41.33 41.67 -12.49
C GLU A 11 40.99 42.64 -11.34
N MET A 12 39.82 42.53 -10.74
CA MET A 12 39.41 43.35 -9.57
C MET A 12 40.20 43.00 -8.30
N GLU A 13 40.51 41.72 -8.11
CA GLU A 13 41.29 41.26 -6.96
C GLU A 13 42.74 41.67 -7.04
N ASP A 14 43.35 41.62 -8.22
CA ASP A 14 44.72 42.09 -8.49
C ASP A 14 44.88 43.63 -8.32
N ILE A 15 43.85 44.41 -8.67
CA ILE A 15 43.81 45.86 -8.48
C ILE A 15 43.69 46.21 -6.99
N TYR A 16 42.93 45.43 -6.20
CA TYR A 16 42.77 45.64 -4.77
C TYR A 16 44.03 45.33 -3.98
N ILE A 17 44.74 44.26 -4.32
CA ILE A 17 46.05 43.88 -3.74
C ILE A 17 47.12 44.89 -4.07
N SER A 18 47.17 45.42 -5.32
CA SER A 18 48.09 46.44 -5.75
C SER A 18 47.88 47.79 -5.03
N LYS A 19 46.64 48.22 -4.79
CA LYS A 19 46.31 49.41 -4.01
C LYS A 19 46.73 49.31 -2.54
N LYS A 20 46.56 48.12 -1.94
CA LYS A 20 46.93 47.89 -0.54
C LYS A 20 48.44 47.86 -0.32
N LYS A 21 49.22 47.44 -1.31
CA LYS A 21 50.68 47.48 -1.28
C LYS A 21 51.27 48.89 -1.44
N ARG A 22 50.65 49.81 -2.21
CA ARG A 22 51.08 51.21 -2.34
C ARG A 22 50.77 52.07 -1.11
N GLN A 23 49.84 51.69 -0.25
CA GLN A 23 49.53 52.43 0.99
C GLN A 23 50.43 52.03 2.16
N ALA A 24 51.18 50.93 2.06
CA ALA A 24 52.06 50.44 3.11
C ALA A 24 53.50 51.09 3.07
N ASP A 25 53.86 51.72 1.95
CA ASP A 25 55.24 52.24 1.74
C ASP A 25 55.41 53.71 2.13
N GLU A 26 54.41 54.37 2.72
CA GLU A 26 54.43 55.81 3.04
C GLU A 26 54.16 56.13 4.54
N ILE A 27 54.71 55.32 5.44
CA ILE A 27 54.60 55.67 6.91
C ILE A 27 56.03 55.71 7.45
N ASP A 28 56.56 56.98 7.59
CA ASP A 28 57.74 57.29 8.36
C ASP A 28 57.47 57.02 9.84
N PHE A 29 58.25 56.12 10.43
CA PHE A 29 58.21 55.85 11.88
C PHE A 29 58.97 56.91 12.66
N VAL A 30 58.25 57.78 13.37
CA VAL A 30 58.79 58.59 14.44
C VAL A 30 58.71 57.76 15.74
N PHE A 31 59.87 57.37 16.28
CA PHE A 31 59.93 56.71 17.57
C PHE A 31 59.66 57.76 18.67
N LEU A 32 58.54 57.61 19.35
CA LEU A 32 58.30 58.25 20.66
C LEU A 32 58.34 57.14 21.71
N ASP A 33 59.24 57.27 22.67
CA ASP A 33 59.30 56.40 23.86
C ASP A 33 57.99 56.53 24.67
N GLU A 34 57.12 55.53 24.62
CA GLU A 34 56.00 55.41 25.52
C GLU A 34 56.16 54.19 26.46
N PRO A 35 55.64 54.28 27.70
CA PRO A 35 55.81 53.25 28.71
C PRO A 35 55.09 51.96 28.32
N SER A 36 55.73 50.80 28.56
CA SER A 36 55.26 49.46 28.28
C SER A 36 53.87 49.16 28.84
N VAL A 37 52.85 49.19 28.02
CA VAL A 37 51.54 48.63 28.33
C VAL A 37 51.62 47.11 28.27
N PRO A 38 51.17 46.35 29.28
CA PRO A 38 51.20 44.91 29.22
C PRO A 38 50.35 44.39 28.02
N ILE A 39 50.94 43.57 27.19
CA ILE A 39 50.25 42.90 26.09
C ILE A 39 49.16 42.01 26.72
N PRO A 40 47.87 42.17 26.38
CA PRO A 40 46.85 41.27 26.84
C PRO A 40 47.13 39.88 26.32
N GLU A 41 47.10 38.87 27.19
CA GLU A 41 47.23 37.47 26.79
C GLU A 41 46.19 37.15 25.72
N PRO A 42 46.56 36.35 24.69
CA PRO A 42 45.62 35.94 23.68
C PRO A 42 44.46 35.20 24.35
N PRO A 43 43.20 35.40 23.90
CA PRO A 43 42.06 34.73 24.49
C PRO A 43 42.31 33.22 24.43
N GLU A 44 42.16 32.52 25.56
CA GLU A 44 42.20 31.06 25.60
C GLU A 44 41.29 30.50 24.50
N GLU A 45 41.88 29.72 23.58
CA GLU A 45 41.08 28.99 22.59
C GLU A 45 40.08 28.10 23.33
N GLU A 46 38.79 28.46 23.28
CA GLU A 46 37.72 27.61 23.75
C GLU A 46 37.83 26.27 23.02
N LYS A 47 38.28 25.21 23.69
CA LYS A 47 38.27 23.86 23.19
C LYS A 47 36.89 23.53 22.66
N PRO A 48 36.73 23.09 21.39
CA PRO A 48 35.41 22.86 20.82
C PRO A 48 34.62 21.89 21.69
N ARG A 49 33.52 22.34 22.26
CA ARG A 49 32.57 21.52 23.05
C ARG A 49 32.13 20.38 22.21
N LYS A 50 32.75 19.19 22.41
CA LYS A 50 32.40 17.96 21.72
C LYS A 50 30.90 17.68 21.89
N LYS A 51 30.20 17.69 20.77
CA LYS A 51 28.76 17.59 20.61
C LYS A 51 28.16 16.40 21.39
N LYS A 52 27.48 16.68 22.51
CA LYS A 52 26.61 15.73 23.24
C LYS A 52 25.45 15.19 22.38
N LYS A 53 25.18 15.83 21.21
CA LYS A 53 24.11 15.46 20.26
C LYS A 53 24.20 14.01 19.74
N HIS A 54 25.40 13.47 19.51
CA HIS A 54 25.52 12.10 18.97
C HIS A 54 25.23 10.99 20.01
N ARG A 55 25.47 11.23 21.29
CA ARG A 55 25.14 10.25 22.35
C ARG A 55 23.62 10.18 22.56
N PHE A 56 22.93 11.29 22.55
CA PHE A 56 21.48 11.35 22.68
C PHE A 56 20.79 10.73 21.45
N LEU A 57 21.28 11.02 20.24
CA LEU A 57 20.76 10.41 19.01
C LEU A 57 20.98 8.88 18.98
N ARG A 58 22.14 8.39 19.43
CA ARG A 58 22.40 6.96 19.55
C ARG A 58 21.51 6.32 20.63
N PHE A 59 21.27 6.98 21.75
CA PHE A 59 20.35 6.51 22.77
C PHE A 59 18.92 6.40 22.24
N ILE A 60 18.43 7.40 21.53
CA ILE A 60 17.10 7.36 20.88
C ILE A 60 17.06 6.23 19.85
N ALA A 61 18.06 6.09 18.97
CA ALA A 61 18.12 5.03 18.00
C ALA A 61 18.13 3.63 18.64
N THR A 62 18.91 3.47 19.74
CA THR A 62 18.93 2.20 20.48
C THR A 62 17.59 1.93 21.17
N ALA A 63 16.97 2.94 21.76
CA ALA A 63 15.64 2.81 22.38
C ALA A 63 14.57 2.44 21.35
N LEU A 64 14.61 3.04 20.15
CA LEU A 64 13.73 2.69 19.04
C LEU A 64 13.97 1.26 18.53
N ILE A 65 15.23 0.82 18.42
CA ILE A 65 15.58 -0.56 18.03
C ILE A 65 15.07 -1.56 19.09
N VAL A 66 15.22 -1.25 20.36
CA VAL A 66 14.74 -2.11 21.46
C VAL A 66 13.21 -2.15 21.47
N LEU A 67 12.54 -1.00 21.32
CA LEU A 67 11.08 -0.94 21.19
C LEU A 67 10.59 -1.73 19.97
N PHE A 68 11.30 -1.61 18.85
CA PHE A 68 11.03 -2.37 17.63
C PHE A 68 11.20 -3.89 17.85
N ALA A 69 12.28 -4.32 18.49
CA ALA A 69 12.52 -5.73 18.80
C ALA A 69 11.44 -6.29 19.75
N PHE A 70 11.07 -5.53 20.80
CA PHE A 70 10.03 -5.94 21.75
C PHE A 70 8.65 -6.04 21.07
N SER A 71 8.28 -5.07 20.24
CA SER A 71 7.01 -5.13 19.52
C SER A 71 6.99 -6.25 18.48
N SER A 72 8.12 -6.55 17.83
CA SER A 72 8.24 -7.67 16.90
C SER A 72 8.05 -9.01 17.60
N VAL A 73 8.70 -9.22 18.75
CA VAL A 73 8.54 -10.43 19.57
C VAL A 73 7.09 -10.56 20.03
N PHE A 74 6.46 -9.47 20.46
CA PHE A 74 5.06 -9.47 20.88
C PHE A 74 4.12 -9.87 19.72
N ILE A 75 4.29 -9.29 18.53
CA ILE A 75 3.47 -9.62 17.35
C ILE A 75 3.70 -11.06 16.90
N ILE A 76 4.96 -11.55 16.90
CA ILE A 76 5.28 -12.93 16.52
C ILE A 76 4.65 -13.94 17.51
N THR A 77 4.79 -13.69 18.82
CA THR A 77 4.18 -14.56 19.83
C THR A 77 2.67 -14.52 19.78
N PHE A 78 2.11 -13.35 19.51
CA PHE A 78 0.67 -13.18 19.36
C PHE A 78 0.13 -13.88 18.11
N ALA A 79 0.74 -13.69 16.94
CA ALA A 79 0.34 -14.37 15.71
C ALA A 79 0.49 -15.91 15.83
N ALA A 80 1.52 -16.39 16.53
CA ALA A 80 1.67 -17.82 16.83
C ALA A 80 0.56 -18.38 17.77
N MET A 81 -0.06 -17.53 18.59
CA MET A 81 -1.13 -17.90 19.51
C MET A 81 -2.55 -17.68 18.93
N SER A 82 -2.69 -16.89 17.87
CA SER A 82 -4.01 -16.44 17.37
C SER A 82 -4.78 -17.49 16.56
N GLY A 83 -4.19 -18.65 16.23
CA GLY A 83 -4.90 -19.76 15.60
C GLY A 83 -5.48 -19.47 14.20
N TYR A 84 -4.89 -18.52 13.44
CA TYR A 84 -5.29 -18.26 12.06
C TYR A 84 -4.98 -19.46 11.15
N THR A 85 -5.75 -19.60 10.08
CA THR A 85 -5.54 -20.67 9.10
C THR A 85 -4.42 -20.27 8.15
N ARG A 86 -3.30 -21.01 8.17
CA ARG A 86 -2.20 -20.83 7.23
C ARG A 86 -2.20 -21.90 6.15
N ASP A 87 -2.09 -21.44 4.92
CA ASP A 87 -1.99 -22.30 3.74
C ASP A 87 -0.98 -21.69 2.78
N ASP A 88 0.21 -22.29 2.73
CA ASP A 88 1.37 -21.73 2.04
C ASP A 88 1.17 -21.68 0.52
N LEU A 89 1.59 -20.59 -0.10
CA LEU A 89 1.70 -20.49 -1.56
C LEU A 89 2.97 -21.18 -2.06
N GLU A 90 2.79 -22.00 -3.11
CA GLU A 90 3.90 -22.52 -3.88
C GLU A 90 4.23 -21.58 -5.04
N ALA A 91 5.49 -21.61 -5.50
CA ALA A 91 5.88 -20.88 -6.69
C ALA A 91 5.05 -21.31 -7.90
N ASN A 92 4.59 -20.34 -8.69
CA ASN A 92 3.77 -20.61 -9.87
C ASN A 92 4.55 -21.46 -10.89
N LYS A 93 4.09 -22.68 -11.12
CA LYS A 93 4.73 -23.64 -12.05
C LYS A 93 4.34 -23.46 -13.53
N TYR A 94 3.39 -22.58 -13.82
CA TYR A 94 2.86 -22.36 -15.15
C TYR A 94 3.49 -21.16 -15.86
N ILE A 95 4.19 -20.31 -15.14
CA ILE A 95 4.86 -19.14 -15.68
C ILE A 95 6.26 -19.00 -15.05
N SER A 96 7.25 -18.64 -15.87
CA SER A 96 8.57 -18.32 -15.34
C SER A 96 8.53 -17.02 -14.56
N SER A 97 9.16 -16.98 -13.41
CA SER A 97 9.29 -15.76 -12.58
C SER A 97 9.89 -14.56 -13.33
N VAL A 98 10.71 -14.82 -14.37
CA VAL A 98 11.26 -13.78 -15.26
C VAL A 98 10.17 -13.01 -16.01
N ASN A 99 9.02 -13.65 -16.24
CA ASN A 99 7.88 -13.03 -16.93
C ASN A 99 6.91 -12.30 -15.99
N LEU A 100 7.12 -12.43 -14.68
CA LEU A 100 6.34 -11.69 -13.68
C LEU A 100 6.99 -10.33 -13.41
N LYS A 101 6.17 -9.29 -13.37
CA LYS A 101 6.64 -7.96 -12.97
C LYS A 101 6.52 -7.81 -11.48
N SER A 102 7.67 -7.58 -10.84
CA SER A 102 7.77 -7.27 -9.41
C SER A 102 8.63 -6.03 -9.16
N SER A 103 8.58 -5.51 -7.96
CA SER A 103 9.39 -4.39 -7.51
C SER A 103 9.64 -4.51 -6.00
N PRO A 104 10.86 -4.28 -5.49
CA PRO A 104 11.14 -4.31 -4.06
C PRO A 104 10.41 -3.20 -3.26
N PHE A 105 9.85 -2.23 -3.97
CA PHE A 105 9.08 -1.11 -3.39
C PHE A 105 7.57 -1.30 -3.48
N VAL A 106 7.09 -2.40 -4.06
CA VAL A 106 5.66 -2.69 -4.17
C VAL A 106 5.41 -4.05 -3.54
N SER A 107 4.45 -4.13 -2.62
CA SER A 107 3.94 -5.41 -2.11
C SER A 107 2.52 -5.62 -2.61
N ASN A 108 2.29 -6.77 -3.24
CA ASN A 108 1.03 -7.17 -3.84
C ASN A 108 0.35 -8.25 -3.00
N ILE A 109 -0.81 -7.95 -2.43
CA ILE A 109 -1.60 -8.87 -1.61
C ILE A 109 -2.95 -9.08 -2.27
N LEU A 110 -3.28 -10.32 -2.61
CA LEU A 110 -4.56 -10.65 -3.22
C LEU A 110 -5.61 -10.95 -2.14
N LEU A 111 -6.65 -10.11 -2.05
CA LEU A 111 -7.80 -10.35 -1.20
C LEU A 111 -8.83 -11.19 -1.96
N LEU A 112 -9.21 -12.33 -1.39
CA LEU A 112 -10.19 -13.26 -1.95
C LEU A 112 -11.43 -13.31 -1.05
N GLY A 113 -12.59 -12.96 -1.62
CA GLY A 113 -13.90 -13.17 -0.99
C GLY A 113 -14.61 -14.36 -1.63
N VAL A 114 -14.93 -15.38 -0.82
CA VAL A 114 -15.57 -16.61 -1.31
C VAL A 114 -17.02 -16.73 -0.84
N ASP A 115 -17.85 -17.40 -1.65
CA ASP A 115 -19.31 -17.51 -1.45
C ASP A 115 -19.75 -18.72 -0.60
N GLY A 116 -18.81 -19.50 -0.09
CA GLY A 116 -19.02 -20.64 0.80
C GLY A 116 -18.10 -20.58 1.99
N LYS A 117 -17.95 -21.68 2.72
CA LYS A 117 -16.86 -21.80 3.67
C LYS A 117 -15.53 -21.66 2.93
N ALA A 118 -14.53 -21.12 3.60
CA ALA A 118 -13.18 -20.93 3.06
C ALA A 118 -12.51 -22.30 2.78
N GLU A 119 -13.10 -23.07 1.88
CA GLU A 119 -12.69 -24.39 1.43
C GLU A 119 -12.42 -24.38 -0.07
N SER A 120 -11.65 -25.33 -0.56
CA SER A 120 -11.18 -25.43 -1.96
C SER A 120 -12.30 -25.59 -3.02
N SER A 121 -13.57 -25.74 -2.61
CA SER A 121 -14.71 -25.89 -3.53
C SER A 121 -15.49 -24.59 -3.78
N SER A 122 -15.19 -23.52 -3.07
CA SER A 122 -15.90 -22.25 -3.17
C SER A 122 -15.43 -21.42 -4.37
N ARG A 123 -16.31 -20.56 -4.93
CA ARG A 123 -15.93 -19.61 -5.97
C ARG A 123 -15.46 -18.30 -5.32
N SER A 124 -14.43 -17.69 -5.89
CA SER A 124 -14.00 -16.34 -5.51
C SER A 124 -14.85 -15.30 -6.26
N ASP A 125 -15.86 -14.77 -5.60
CA ASP A 125 -16.73 -13.74 -6.16
C ASP A 125 -16.16 -12.32 -6.02
N SER A 126 -15.13 -12.15 -5.18
CA SER A 126 -14.33 -10.93 -5.04
C SER A 126 -12.85 -11.27 -5.13
N MET A 127 -12.13 -10.59 -5.99
CA MET A 127 -10.68 -10.71 -6.16
C MET A 127 -10.11 -9.30 -6.28
N ILE A 128 -9.50 -8.81 -5.21
CA ILE A 128 -8.97 -7.44 -5.13
C ILE A 128 -7.48 -7.50 -4.81
N LEU A 129 -6.65 -7.04 -5.74
CA LEU A 129 -5.23 -6.87 -5.50
C LEU A 129 -5.00 -5.55 -4.75
N VAL A 130 -4.40 -5.64 -3.59
CA VAL A 130 -3.90 -4.50 -2.81
C VAL A 130 -2.42 -4.36 -3.08
N SER A 131 -2.05 -3.37 -3.88
CA SER A 131 -0.65 -3.05 -4.17
C SER A 131 -0.21 -1.87 -3.30
N VAL A 132 0.67 -2.14 -2.33
CA VAL A 132 1.24 -1.12 -1.45
C VAL A 132 2.53 -0.61 -2.08
N ASP A 133 2.48 0.58 -2.66
CA ASP A 133 3.58 1.23 -3.37
C ASP A 133 4.31 2.21 -2.43
N PHE A 134 5.40 1.74 -1.85
CA PHE A 134 6.24 2.53 -0.93
C PHE A 134 7.04 3.62 -1.62
N ALA A 135 7.29 3.50 -2.93
CA ALA A 135 8.05 4.50 -3.69
C ALA A 135 7.21 5.76 -3.96
N HIS A 136 5.91 5.57 -4.20
CA HIS A 136 4.99 6.66 -4.53
C HIS A 136 4.00 6.98 -3.39
N MET A 137 4.11 6.28 -2.24
CA MET A 137 3.22 6.44 -1.08
C MET A 137 1.75 6.22 -1.45
N LYS A 138 1.45 5.13 -2.15
CA LYS A 138 0.10 4.80 -2.63
C LYS A 138 -0.33 3.40 -2.23
N ILE A 139 -1.62 3.25 -1.98
CA ILE A 139 -2.30 1.96 -1.88
C ILE A 139 -3.23 1.86 -3.07
N LYS A 140 -2.97 0.93 -3.98
CA LYS A 140 -3.74 0.76 -5.19
C LYS A 140 -4.62 -0.48 -5.06
N LEU A 141 -5.95 -0.29 -5.12
CA LEU A 141 -6.94 -1.36 -5.04
C LEU A 141 -7.41 -1.70 -6.45
N THR A 142 -7.04 -2.88 -6.96
CA THR A 142 -7.42 -3.34 -8.29
C THR A 142 -8.36 -4.54 -8.21
N SER A 143 -9.62 -4.40 -8.64
CA SER A 143 -10.54 -5.53 -8.75
C SER A 143 -10.33 -6.29 -10.04
N PHE A 144 -10.12 -7.61 -9.97
CA PHE A 144 -10.25 -8.49 -11.12
C PHE A 144 -11.71 -8.89 -11.31
N LEU A 145 -12.24 -8.68 -12.52
CA LEU A 145 -13.62 -9.02 -12.81
C LEU A 145 -13.78 -10.56 -12.87
N ARG A 146 -14.70 -11.09 -12.08
CA ARG A 146 -14.86 -12.54 -11.88
C ARG A 146 -15.30 -13.30 -13.13
N ASP A 147 -16.01 -12.62 -14.03
CA ASP A 147 -16.53 -13.19 -15.28
C ASP A 147 -15.54 -13.06 -16.45
N SER A 148 -14.31 -12.56 -16.20
CA SER A 148 -13.22 -12.48 -17.18
C SER A 148 -12.90 -13.85 -17.75
N TRP A 149 -12.89 -13.94 -19.10
CA TRP A 149 -12.63 -15.17 -19.85
C TRP A 149 -11.13 -15.33 -20.08
N VAL A 150 -10.47 -16.02 -19.16
CA VAL A 150 -9.02 -16.17 -19.09
C VAL A 150 -8.60 -17.63 -19.18
N GLU A 151 -7.34 -17.90 -19.45
CA GLU A 151 -6.78 -19.24 -19.39
C GLU A 151 -6.62 -19.70 -17.95
N ILE A 152 -7.16 -20.88 -17.62
CA ILE A 152 -6.91 -21.55 -16.34
C ILE A 152 -5.75 -22.52 -16.56
N PRO A 153 -4.53 -22.20 -16.09
CA PRO A 153 -3.32 -22.89 -16.53
C PRO A 153 -3.31 -24.38 -16.15
N SER A 154 -3.88 -24.75 -15.00
CA SER A 154 -3.99 -26.17 -14.60
C SER A 154 -4.90 -27.00 -15.50
N LYS A 155 -5.78 -26.36 -16.28
CA LYS A 155 -6.75 -27.02 -17.16
C LYS A 155 -6.38 -26.92 -18.64
N GLY A 156 -5.41 -26.08 -19.01
CA GLY A 156 -5.05 -25.79 -20.40
C GLY A 156 -6.21 -25.26 -21.23
N LYS A 157 -7.19 -24.60 -20.64
CA LYS A 157 -8.39 -24.06 -21.33
C LYS A 157 -8.90 -22.78 -20.69
N LYS A 158 -9.57 -21.94 -21.47
CA LYS A 158 -10.21 -20.73 -20.99
C LYS A 158 -11.51 -21.04 -20.23
N ALA A 159 -11.69 -20.31 -19.11
CA ALA A 159 -12.92 -20.31 -18.31
C ALA A 159 -13.08 -18.95 -17.61
N LYS A 160 -14.17 -18.76 -16.87
CA LYS A 160 -14.32 -17.59 -15.98
C LYS A 160 -13.27 -17.61 -14.89
N LEU A 161 -12.65 -16.47 -14.59
CA LEU A 161 -11.59 -16.33 -13.61
C LEU A 161 -12.02 -16.88 -12.24
N ASN A 162 -13.24 -16.60 -11.80
CA ASN A 162 -13.73 -17.05 -10.49
C ASN A 162 -13.79 -18.59 -10.34
N SER A 163 -13.78 -19.34 -11.46
CA SER A 163 -13.75 -20.79 -11.43
C SER A 163 -12.39 -21.38 -11.05
N ALA A 164 -11.33 -20.57 -11.03
CA ALA A 164 -10.01 -21.00 -10.57
C ALA A 164 -10.06 -21.44 -9.11
N CYS A 165 -10.71 -20.65 -8.24
CA CYS A 165 -10.82 -20.96 -6.81
C CYS A 165 -11.47 -22.31 -6.57
N SER A 166 -12.63 -22.59 -7.18
CA SER A 166 -13.32 -23.89 -7.03
C SER A 166 -12.58 -25.07 -7.69
N SER A 167 -11.52 -24.81 -8.43
CA SER A 167 -10.74 -25.82 -9.15
C SER A 167 -9.41 -26.18 -8.48
N GLY A 168 -8.86 -25.27 -7.67
CA GLY A 168 -7.55 -25.46 -7.05
C GLY A 168 -7.28 -24.47 -5.91
N GLY A 169 -8.33 -23.92 -5.30
CA GLY A 169 -8.19 -23.05 -4.13
C GLY A 169 -7.51 -21.70 -4.44
N PRO A 170 -7.02 -21.02 -3.39
CA PRO A 170 -6.34 -19.74 -3.53
C PRO A 170 -5.08 -19.83 -4.39
N GLN A 171 -4.31 -20.92 -4.29
CA GLN A 171 -3.14 -21.14 -5.15
C GLN A 171 -3.46 -21.01 -6.63
N LEU A 172 -4.51 -21.68 -7.11
CA LEU A 172 -4.84 -21.63 -8.53
C LEU A 172 -5.42 -20.27 -8.96
N VAL A 173 -6.00 -19.50 -8.04
CA VAL A 173 -6.41 -18.11 -8.34
C VAL A 173 -5.18 -17.24 -8.55
N VAL A 174 -4.19 -17.32 -7.64
CA VAL A 174 -2.90 -16.62 -7.76
C VAL A 174 -2.21 -17.01 -9.05
N ASP A 175 -2.00 -18.32 -9.29
CA ASP A 175 -1.38 -18.86 -10.52
C ASP A 175 -2.07 -18.33 -11.79
N THR A 176 -3.42 -18.27 -11.77
CA THR A 176 -4.21 -17.82 -12.93
C THR A 176 -4.06 -16.31 -13.17
N ILE A 177 -4.05 -15.51 -12.13
CA ILE A 177 -3.87 -14.05 -12.24
C ILE A 177 -2.45 -13.74 -12.73
N GLU A 178 -1.44 -14.34 -12.13
CA GLU A 178 -0.06 -14.18 -12.54
C GLU A 178 0.18 -14.61 -14.00
N TYR A 179 -0.35 -15.78 -14.39
CA TYR A 179 -0.21 -16.31 -15.75
C TYR A 179 -0.81 -15.38 -16.80
N ASN A 180 -2.03 -14.87 -16.58
CA ASN A 180 -2.71 -14.03 -17.56
C ASN A 180 -2.27 -12.58 -17.52
N PHE A 181 -2.05 -11.99 -16.32
CA PHE A 181 -1.82 -10.55 -16.16
C PHE A 181 -0.37 -10.18 -15.85
N GLY A 182 0.51 -11.16 -15.58
CA GLY A 182 1.96 -10.95 -15.43
C GLY A 182 2.37 -10.09 -14.24
N VAL A 183 1.51 -10.00 -13.23
CA VAL A 183 1.81 -9.34 -11.95
C VAL A 183 2.26 -10.39 -10.94
N ASP A 184 3.34 -10.11 -10.20
CA ASP A 184 3.82 -10.95 -9.12
C ASP A 184 2.98 -10.71 -7.87
N ILE A 185 2.41 -11.77 -7.27
CA ILE A 185 1.56 -11.72 -6.09
C ILE A 185 2.32 -12.29 -4.91
N ASP A 186 2.71 -11.43 -3.97
CA ASP A 186 3.52 -11.81 -2.83
C ASP A 186 2.75 -12.70 -1.84
N HIS A 187 1.47 -12.36 -1.59
CA HIS A 187 0.64 -13.01 -0.58
C HIS A 187 -0.83 -12.99 -0.94
N TYR A 188 -1.63 -13.83 -0.27
CA TYR A 188 -3.08 -13.73 -0.31
C TYR A 188 -3.71 -13.65 1.08
N VAL A 189 -4.93 -13.12 1.13
CA VAL A 189 -5.83 -13.20 2.29
C VAL A 189 -7.19 -13.64 1.77
N MET A 190 -7.74 -14.71 2.33
CA MET A 190 -9.06 -15.23 1.98
C MET A 190 -10.02 -15.13 3.15
N VAL A 191 -11.24 -14.67 2.86
CA VAL A 191 -12.34 -14.57 3.83
C VAL A 191 -13.63 -15.10 3.20
N ASP A 192 -14.44 -15.79 3.99
CA ASP A 192 -15.81 -16.13 3.64
C ASP A 192 -16.80 -15.08 4.18
N PHE A 193 -18.07 -15.26 3.93
CA PHE A 193 -19.11 -14.31 4.36
C PHE A 193 -19.24 -14.19 5.88
N ASP A 194 -19.09 -15.30 6.61
CA ASP A 194 -19.19 -15.31 8.07
C ASP A 194 -17.97 -14.59 8.68
N MET A 195 -16.76 -14.85 8.16
CA MET A 195 -15.53 -14.16 8.53
C MET A 195 -15.64 -12.66 8.24
N PHE A 196 -16.13 -12.29 7.03
CA PHE A 196 -16.31 -10.89 6.66
C PHE A 196 -17.24 -10.15 7.62
N THR A 197 -18.41 -10.71 7.93
CA THR A 197 -19.35 -10.08 8.87
C THR A 197 -18.75 -9.92 10.25
N GLN A 198 -18.08 -10.95 10.78
CA GLN A 198 -17.41 -10.90 12.07
C GLN A 198 -16.28 -9.88 12.11
N ILE A 199 -15.49 -9.74 11.04
CA ILE A 199 -14.45 -8.72 10.92
C ILE A 199 -15.08 -7.33 11.03
N ILE A 200 -16.09 -7.02 10.23
CA ILE A 200 -16.76 -5.72 10.26
C ILE A 200 -17.35 -5.42 11.64
N ASP A 201 -18.05 -6.36 12.24
CA ASP A 201 -18.66 -6.17 13.56
C ASP A 201 -17.61 -5.99 14.66
N SER A 202 -16.50 -6.73 14.60
CA SER A 202 -15.39 -6.61 15.55
C SER A 202 -14.71 -5.24 15.51
N LEU A 203 -14.78 -4.56 14.36
CA LEU A 203 -14.24 -3.22 14.14
C LEU A 203 -15.24 -2.11 14.49
N GLY A 204 -16.45 -2.47 14.94
CA GLY A 204 -17.53 -1.52 15.26
C GLY A 204 -18.28 -1.01 14.03
N GLY A 205 -18.23 -1.75 12.92
CA GLY A 205 -18.84 -1.39 11.66
C GLY A 205 -17.88 -0.72 10.67
N VAL A 206 -18.36 -0.44 9.46
CA VAL A 206 -17.65 0.30 8.42
C VAL A 206 -18.48 1.49 7.96
N THR A 207 -17.88 2.67 7.93
CA THR A 207 -18.56 3.90 7.52
C THR A 207 -18.32 4.19 6.05
N VAL A 208 -19.39 4.22 5.27
CA VAL A 208 -19.38 4.51 3.82
C VAL A 208 -20.53 5.41 3.43
N GLU A 209 -20.42 6.06 2.28
CA GLU A 209 -21.58 6.72 1.66
C GLU A 209 -22.56 5.65 1.14
N VAL A 210 -23.83 5.83 1.42
CA VAL A 210 -24.93 4.95 1.00
C VAL A 210 -26.02 5.78 0.32
N THR A 211 -26.32 5.46 -0.91
CA THR A 211 -27.38 6.14 -1.68
C THR A 211 -28.78 5.70 -1.21
N LYS A 212 -29.81 6.47 -1.55
CA LYS A 212 -31.22 6.14 -1.22
C LYS A 212 -31.65 4.78 -1.78
N LYS A 213 -31.17 4.40 -2.97
CA LYS A 213 -31.50 3.09 -3.58
C LYS A 213 -30.82 1.94 -2.83
N GLU A 214 -29.57 2.13 -2.43
CA GLU A 214 -28.79 1.15 -1.69
C GLU A 214 -29.37 0.95 -0.27
N ALA A 215 -29.67 2.05 0.46
CA ALA A 215 -30.30 1.98 1.77
C ALA A 215 -31.63 1.22 1.71
N LYS A 216 -32.47 1.52 0.72
CA LYS A 216 -33.73 0.79 0.51
C LYS A 216 -33.50 -0.70 0.24
N PHE A 217 -32.49 -1.04 -0.56
CA PHE A 217 -32.15 -2.43 -0.86
C PHE A 217 -31.64 -3.17 0.39
N ILE A 218 -30.72 -2.56 1.15
CA ILE A 218 -30.19 -3.12 2.40
C ILE A 218 -31.34 -3.34 3.38
N ASN A 219 -32.15 -2.33 3.64
CA ASN A 219 -33.28 -2.41 4.57
C ASN A 219 -34.28 -3.51 4.20
N SER A 220 -34.54 -3.71 2.90
CA SER A 220 -35.43 -4.77 2.44
C SER A 220 -34.84 -6.18 2.60
N THR A 221 -33.52 -6.30 2.63
CA THR A 221 -32.79 -7.57 2.69
C THR A 221 -32.49 -7.98 4.14
N THR A 222 -31.96 -7.04 4.95
CA THR A 222 -31.54 -7.27 6.34
C THR A 222 -32.66 -7.07 7.34
N ARG A 223 -33.78 -6.46 6.92
CA ARG A 223 -34.89 -6.01 7.80
C ARG A 223 -34.48 -4.95 8.82
N GLN A 224 -33.34 -4.32 8.60
CA GLN A 224 -32.80 -3.21 9.40
C GLN A 224 -33.34 -1.87 8.88
N LYS A 225 -33.01 -0.77 9.55
CA LYS A 225 -33.46 0.58 9.16
C LYS A 225 -32.24 1.51 9.17
N ILE A 226 -31.50 1.51 8.08
CA ILE A 226 -30.46 2.51 7.84
C ILE A 226 -31.01 3.63 6.96
N GLU A 227 -30.48 4.84 7.12
CA GLU A 227 -30.76 5.98 6.26
C GLU A 227 -29.64 6.17 5.23
N SER A 228 -29.95 6.81 4.10
CA SER A 228 -28.94 7.18 3.12
C SER A 228 -28.15 8.40 3.58
N GLY A 229 -26.88 8.48 3.24
CA GLY A 229 -26.02 9.61 3.60
C GLY A 229 -24.56 9.37 3.21
N GLU A 230 -23.74 10.40 3.38
CA GLU A 230 -22.29 10.34 3.08
C GLU A 230 -21.50 9.51 4.09
N ASN A 231 -21.96 9.43 5.34
CA ASN A 231 -21.29 8.78 6.45
C ASN A 231 -22.24 7.82 7.17
N VAL A 232 -22.55 6.70 6.55
CA VAL A 232 -23.43 5.66 7.13
C VAL A 232 -22.57 4.52 7.64
N THR A 233 -22.67 4.22 8.95
CA THR A 233 -21.98 3.09 9.52
C THR A 233 -22.82 1.83 9.34
N LEU A 234 -22.28 0.87 8.61
CA LEU A 234 -22.87 -0.44 8.32
C LEU A 234 -22.29 -1.48 9.27
N ASN A 235 -23.14 -2.31 9.88
CA ASN A 235 -22.69 -3.53 10.57
C ASN A 235 -22.27 -4.61 9.56
N GLY A 236 -21.82 -5.78 10.05
CA GLY A 236 -21.32 -6.86 9.19
C GLY A 236 -22.35 -7.37 8.17
N GLU A 237 -23.60 -7.58 8.59
CA GLU A 237 -24.68 -8.03 7.72
C GLU A 237 -25.03 -6.98 6.65
N GLU A 238 -25.15 -5.73 7.05
CA GLU A 238 -25.45 -4.61 6.15
C GLU A 238 -24.33 -4.38 5.14
N ALA A 239 -23.08 -4.43 5.60
CA ALA A 239 -21.89 -4.31 4.75
C ALA A 239 -21.79 -5.47 3.75
N LEU A 240 -22.09 -6.70 4.18
CA LEU A 240 -22.12 -7.87 3.28
C LEU A 240 -23.19 -7.69 2.21
N VAL A 241 -24.40 -7.28 2.58
CA VAL A 241 -25.48 -7.01 1.62
C VAL A 241 -25.07 -5.88 0.66
N TYR A 242 -24.48 -4.78 1.17
CA TYR A 242 -23.98 -3.67 0.37
C TYR A 242 -22.95 -4.12 -0.67
N CYS A 243 -21.94 -4.91 -0.27
CA CYS A 243 -20.93 -5.48 -1.16
C CYS A 243 -21.47 -6.47 -2.21
N ARG A 244 -22.69 -6.98 -2.02
CA ARG A 244 -23.34 -7.97 -2.90
C ARG A 244 -24.45 -7.39 -3.77
N ILE A 245 -24.74 -6.09 -3.70
CA ILE A 245 -25.73 -5.42 -4.55
C ILE A 245 -25.34 -5.58 -6.02
N ARG A 246 -26.25 -6.15 -6.82
CA ARG A 246 -26.15 -6.32 -8.28
C ARG A 246 -27.42 -5.92 -9.02
N LYS A 247 -28.58 -5.97 -8.32
CA LYS A 247 -29.91 -5.74 -8.92
C LYS A 247 -30.18 -4.26 -9.20
N LEU A 248 -29.40 -3.35 -8.61
CA LEU A 248 -29.63 -1.91 -8.77
C LEU A 248 -28.88 -1.35 -9.99
N ASP A 249 -27.81 -2.04 -10.42
CA ASP A 249 -26.89 -1.54 -11.45
C ASP A 249 -26.08 -2.69 -12.09
N SER A 250 -24.74 -2.58 -12.17
CA SER A 250 -23.85 -3.53 -12.85
C SER A 250 -22.97 -4.30 -11.88
N ASP A 251 -22.28 -5.34 -12.40
CA ASP A 251 -21.23 -6.05 -11.67
C ASP A 251 -20.03 -5.13 -11.37
N TYR A 252 -19.79 -4.11 -12.21
CA TYR A 252 -18.77 -3.08 -11.98
C TYR A 252 -19.05 -2.24 -10.73
N MET A 253 -20.30 -1.83 -10.54
CA MET A 253 -20.72 -1.11 -9.34
C MET A 253 -20.64 -2.00 -8.09
N ARG A 254 -20.86 -3.31 -8.23
CA ARG A 254 -20.59 -4.24 -7.13
C ARG A 254 -19.11 -4.24 -6.73
N THR A 255 -18.18 -4.38 -7.68
CA THR A 255 -16.75 -4.36 -7.39
C THR A 255 -16.28 -3.00 -6.86
N TYR A 256 -16.88 -1.91 -7.32
CA TYR A 256 -16.64 -0.57 -6.76
C TYR A 256 -17.05 -0.49 -5.28
N ARG A 257 -18.25 -0.99 -4.91
CA ARG A 257 -18.69 -1.04 -3.49
C ARG A 257 -17.74 -1.86 -2.62
N GLN A 258 -17.25 -2.97 -3.13
CA GLN A 258 -16.26 -3.80 -2.42
C GLN A 258 -14.97 -3.01 -2.15
N ARG A 259 -14.42 -2.33 -3.16
CA ARG A 259 -13.23 -1.46 -2.96
C ARG A 259 -13.53 -0.29 -2.02
N LYS A 260 -14.72 0.30 -2.09
CA LYS A 260 -15.15 1.39 -1.19
C LYS A 260 -15.15 0.94 0.27
N VAL A 261 -15.63 -0.26 0.57
CA VAL A 261 -15.56 -0.85 1.91
C VAL A 261 -14.12 -1.07 2.34
N ILE A 262 -13.27 -1.66 1.49
CA ILE A 262 -11.85 -1.88 1.81
C ILE A 262 -11.13 -0.54 2.04
N SER A 263 -11.37 0.48 1.20
CA SER A 263 -10.82 1.83 1.38
C SER A 263 -11.25 2.45 2.71
N ALA A 264 -12.52 2.29 3.08
CA ALA A 264 -13.04 2.80 4.34
C ALA A 264 -12.36 2.11 5.55
N LEU A 265 -12.18 0.79 5.51
CA LEU A 265 -11.46 0.04 6.55
C LEU A 265 -10.00 0.45 6.66
N ILE A 266 -9.31 0.66 5.53
CA ILE A 266 -7.93 1.17 5.51
C ILE A 266 -7.88 2.57 6.15
N ASN A 267 -8.79 3.47 5.79
CA ASN A 267 -8.86 4.80 6.36
C ASN A 267 -9.21 4.78 7.86
N GLN A 268 -10.11 3.90 8.29
CA GLN A 268 -10.41 3.70 9.70
C GLN A 268 -9.16 3.21 10.46
N ALA A 269 -8.43 2.25 9.93
CA ALA A 269 -7.16 1.78 10.49
C ALA A 269 -6.11 2.88 10.54
N LYS A 270 -5.98 3.71 9.48
CA LYS A 270 -5.07 4.87 9.44
C LYS A 270 -5.34 5.86 10.58
N ASN A 271 -6.59 6.08 10.93
CA ASN A 271 -6.99 7.06 11.94
C ASN A 271 -7.02 6.49 13.38
N ALA A 272 -6.91 5.18 13.54
CA ALA A 272 -7.11 4.51 14.83
C ALA A 272 -5.93 4.62 15.83
N GLY A 273 -4.72 4.94 15.35
CA GLY A 273 -3.51 4.93 16.17
C GLY A 273 -2.96 3.52 16.43
N VAL A 274 -1.73 3.45 16.93
CA VAL A 274 -0.97 2.17 17.04
C VAL A 274 -1.63 1.15 17.96
N SER A 275 -2.17 1.56 19.11
CA SER A 275 -2.81 0.65 20.06
C SER A 275 -4.09 0.04 19.49
N ALA A 276 -4.88 0.82 18.79
CA ALA A 276 -6.09 0.34 18.14
C ALA A 276 -5.77 -0.56 16.92
N LEU A 277 -4.68 -0.29 16.19
CA LEU A 277 -4.21 -1.21 15.14
C LEU A 277 -3.86 -2.59 15.68
N ILE A 278 -3.21 -2.67 16.85
CA ILE A 278 -2.93 -3.94 17.52
C ILE A 278 -4.24 -4.65 17.89
N GLU A 279 -5.22 -3.92 18.41
CA GLU A 279 -6.53 -4.48 18.74
C GLU A 279 -7.27 -4.98 17.50
N ILE A 280 -7.23 -4.22 16.40
CA ILE A 280 -7.79 -4.63 15.09
C ILE A 280 -7.13 -5.92 14.62
N MET A 281 -5.80 -5.98 14.63
CA MET A 281 -5.06 -7.18 14.24
C MET A 281 -5.49 -8.39 15.07
N ASN A 282 -5.60 -8.24 16.38
CA ASN A 282 -5.99 -9.29 17.31
C ASN A 282 -7.39 -9.87 17.00
N LYS A 283 -8.30 -9.02 16.54
CA LYS A 283 -9.67 -9.41 16.21
C LYS A 283 -9.80 -10.02 14.81
N VAL A 284 -8.99 -9.55 13.86
CA VAL A 284 -9.08 -9.93 12.45
C VAL A 284 -8.28 -11.21 12.13
N PHE A 285 -7.07 -11.36 12.70
CA PHE A 285 -6.20 -12.50 12.37
C PHE A 285 -6.85 -13.87 12.56
N PRO A 286 -7.59 -14.15 13.66
CA PRO A 286 -8.22 -15.46 13.82
C PRO A 286 -9.30 -15.76 12.78
N LEU A 287 -9.73 -14.72 12.04
CA LEU A 287 -10.85 -14.78 11.09
C LEU A 287 -10.40 -14.81 9.63
N ILE A 288 -9.10 -14.96 9.34
CA ILE A 288 -8.60 -14.99 7.96
C ILE A 288 -7.84 -16.28 7.66
N GLN A 289 -7.82 -16.65 6.37
CA GLN A 289 -6.87 -17.63 5.83
C GLN A 289 -5.85 -16.89 4.99
N THR A 290 -4.55 -17.22 5.17
CA THR A 290 -3.44 -16.57 4.44
C THR A 290 -2.24 -17.51 4.34
N ASP A 291 -1.35 -17.26 3.37
CA ASP A 291 -0.04 -17.92 3.26
C ASP A 291 0.99 -17.30 4.21
N MET A 292 0.78 -16.05 4.63
CA MET A 292 1.75 -15.30 5.43
C MET A 292 2.03 -15.97 6.78
N ASN A 293 3.30 -16.12 7.12
CA ASN A 293 3.71 -16.45 8.48
C ASN A 293 3.72 -15.22 9.40
N ALA A 294 3.84 -15.43 10.71
CA ALA A 294 3.83 -14.37 11.71
C ALA A 294 4.91 -13.30 11.47
N LEU A 295 6.06 -13.67 10.94
CA LEU A 295 7.15 -12.74 10.66
C LEU A 295 6.85 -11.87 9.45
N GLU A 296 6.28 -12.43 8.40
CA GLU A 296 5.86 -11.72 7.18
C GLU A 296 4.74 -10.73 7.49
N ILE A 297 3.73 -11.15 8.26
CA ILE A 297 2.66 -10.28 8.76
C ILE A 297 3.25 -9.12 9.57
N THR A 298 4.21 -9.42 10.46
CA THR A 298 4.89 -8.40 11.26
C THR A 298 5.67 -7.43 10.38
N ALA A 299 6.43 -7.94 9.41
CA ALA A 299 7.20 -7.13 8.47
C ALA A 299 6.30 -6.22 7.63
N LEU A 300 5.17 -6.75 7.16
CA LEU A 300 4.16 -5.98 6.43
C LEU A 300 3.54 -4.88 7.31
N ALA A 301 3.17 -5.22 8.55
CA ALA A 301 2.62 -4.26 9.50
C ALA A 301 3.61 -3.14 9.82
N TYR A 302 4.91 -3.44 9.91
CA TYR A 302 5.95 -2.43 10.09
C TYR A 302 6.15 -1.56 8.86
N LYS A 303 6.24 -2.17 7.68
CA LYS A 303 6.33 -1.43 6.42
C LYS A 303 5.12 -0.49 6.26
N ALA A 304 3.93 -1.00 6.56
CA ALA A 304 2.70 -0.24 6.51
C ALA A 304 2.61 0.82 7.63
N GLY A 305 2.95 0.47 8.88
CA GLY A 305 2.78 1.33 10.05
C GLY A 305 3.62 2.61 10.04
N ALA A 306 4.80 2.59 9.40
CA ALA A 306 5.68 3.76 9.34
C ALA A 306 5.24 4.83 8.30
N GLY A 307 4.47 4.44 7.29
CA GLY A 307 4.11 5.29 6.15
C GLY A 307 2.63 5.29 5.75
N ILE A 308 1.87 4.26 6.13
CA ILE A 308 0.50 4.06 5.64
C ILE A 308 -0.46 5.22 5.96
N LEU A 309 -0.16 5.97 7.03
CA LEU A 309 -0.93 7.16 7.42
C LEU A 309 -0.93 8.25 6.35
N ALA A 310 0.13 8.30 5.53
CA ALA A 310 0.34 9.31 4.49
C ALA A 310 0.07 8.78 3.07
N PHE A 311 -0.32 7.50 2.91
CA PHE A 311 -0.52 6.92 1.58
C PHE A 311 -1.90 7.28 1.04
N ASP A 312 -1.95 7.71 -0.20
CA ASP A 312 -3.21 7.91 -0.93
C ASP A 312 -3.77 6.56 -1.40
N ILE A 313 -5.11 6.45 -1.44
CA ILE A 313 -5.78 5.24 -1.90
C ILE A 313 -6.32 5.49 -3.31
N GLU A 314 -5.85 4.70 -4.27
CA GLU A 314 -6.37 4.69 -5.64
C GLU A 314 -7.17 3.42 -5.90
N GLN A 315 -8.22 3.50 -6.70
CA GLN A 315 -9.10 2.38 -7.01
C GLN A 315 -9.17 2.13 -8.52
N ASN A 316 -9.09 0.87 -8.91
CA ASN A 316 -9.14 0.46 -10.31
C ASN A 316 -9.79 -0.91 -10.47
N ARG A 317 -10.04 -1.31 -11.73
CA ARG A 317 -10.48 -2.66 -12.11
C ARG A 317 -9.75 -3.14 -13.36
N VAL A 318 -9.62 -4.43 -13.49
CA VAL A 318 -9.06 -5.07 -14.68
C VAL A 318 -9.98 -6.24 -15.07
N PRO A 319 -10.37 -6.31 -16.36
CA PRO A 319 -10.08 -5.36 -17.43
C PRO A 319 -10.84 -4.02 -17.28
N ILE A 320 -10.32 -2.97 -17.90
CA ILE A 320 -11.06 -1.73 -18.18
C ILE A 320 -11.93 -1.92 -19.44
N ASP A 321 -12.86 -1.00 -19.72
CA ASP A 321 -13.82 -1.14 -20.81
C ASP A 321 -13.13 -1.23 -22.18
N GLU A 322 -12.03 -0.50 -22.38
CA GLU A 322 -11.24 -0.48 -23.61
C GLU A 322 -10.49 -1.80 -23.85
N HIS A 323 -10.30 -2.62 -22.82
CA HIS A 323 -9.54 -3.88 -22.92
C HIS A 323 -10.43 -5.13 -22.86
N MET A 324 -11.73 -4.99 -23.08
CA MET A 324 -12.64 -6.13 -23.07
C MET A 324 -13.84 -5.96 -24.00
N GLU A 325 -14.43 -7.08 -24.35
CA GLU A 325 -15.72 -7.16 -25.01
C GLU A 325 -16.66 -8.08 -24.22
N VAL A 326 -17.92 -7.72 -24.17
CA VAL A 326 -18.95 -8.57 -23.57
C VAL A 326 -19.43 -9.57 -24.59
N GLY A 327 -19.47 -10.84 -24.20
CA GLY A 327 -19.88 -11.91 -25.13
C GLY A 327 -20.39 -13.16 -24.43
N THR A 328 -20.68 -14.17 -25.25
CA THR A 328 -21.12 -15.48 -24.75
C THR A 328 -20.10 -16.54 -25.16
N LYS A 329 -19.60 -17.34 -24.22
CA LYS A 329 -18.76 -18.50 -24.44
C LYS A 329 -19.34 -19.70 -23.70
N ASN A 330 -19.48 -20.82 -24.39
CA ASN A 330 -20.05 -22.05 -23.83
C ASN A 330 -21.44 -21.84 -23.18
N GLY A 331 -22.28 -20.97 -23.77
CA GLY A 331 -23.60 -20.62 -23.20
C GLY A 331 -23.59 -19.74 -21.97
N GLN A 332 -22.43 -19.20 -21.57
CA GLN A 332 -22.28 -18.31 -20.41
C GLN A 332 -21.93 -16.91 -20.87
N TRP A 333 -22.53 -15.91 -20.23
CA TRP A 333 -22.10 -14.51 -20.35
C TRP A 333 -20.70 -14.34 -19.76
N VAL A 334 -19.80 -13.71 -20.50
CA VAL A 334 -18.38 -13.53 -20.14
C VAL A 334 -17.85 -12.18 -20.60
N GLU A 335 -16.79 -11.73 -19.98
CA GLU A 335 -15.96 -10.61 -20.39
C GLU A 335 -14.74 -11.18 -21.13
N ILE A 336 -14.71 -10.98 -22.45
CA ILE A 336 -13.62 -11.42 -23.33
C ILE A 336 -12.51 -10.38 -23.23
N VAL A 337 -11.43 -10.75 -22.55
CA VAL A 337 -10.34 -9.82 -22.20
C VAL A 337 -9.27 -9.81 -23.29
N ASP A 338 -8.87 -8.61 -23.73
CA ASP A 338 -7.58 -8.40 -24.38
C ASP A 338 -6.47 -8.50 -23.32
N ILE A 339 -5.90 -9.70 -23.22
CA ILE A 339 -4.94 -10.04 -22.17
C ILE A 339 -3.66 -9.19 -22.27
N ASP A 340 -3.17 -8.93 -23.48
CA ASP A 340 -1.92 -8.20 -23.68
C ASP A 340 -2.09 -6.72 -23.27
N ALA A 341 -3.18 -6.09 -23.70
CA ALA A 341 -3.51 -4.74 -23.30
C ALA A 341 -3.77 -4.60 -21.80
N ALA A 342 -4.55 -5.53 -21.21
CA ALA A 342 -4.83 -5.54 -19.79
C ALA A 342 -3.58 -5.76 -18.94
N LYS A 343 -2.66 -6.60 -19.39
CA LYS A 343 -1.36 -6.86 -18.74
C LYS A 343 -0.46 -5.64 -18.77
N GLU A 344 -0.35 -4.96 -19.91
CA GLU A 344 0.44 -3.72 -20.03
C GLU A 344 -0.13 -2.62 -19.15
N TYR A 345 -1.44 -2.41 -19.22
CA TYR A 345 -2.16 -1.43 -18.39
C TYR A 345 -1.94 -1.68 -16.88
N LEU A 346 -2.14 -2.93 -16.42
CA LEU A 346 -1.97 -3.27 -15.00
C LEU A 346 -0.54 -3.05 -14.53
N ARG A 347 0.46 -3.44 -15.33
CA ARG A 347 1.87 -3.20 -15.06
C ARG A 347 2.17 -1.70 -14.90
N ASP A 348 1.67 -0.89 -15.83
CA ASP A 348 1.93 0.55 -15.83
C ASP A 348 1.18 1.23 -14.66
N TYR A 349 -0.02 0.80 -14.33
CA TYR A 349 -0.75 1.27 -13.17
C TYR A 349 -0.03 0.96 -11.85
N ILE A 350 0.38 -0.30 -11.65
CA ILE A 350 0.96 -0.72 -10.37
C ILE A 350 2.38 -0.16 -10.18
N TYR A 351 3.26 -0.30 -11.18
CA TYR A 351 4.71 -0.14 -10.97
C TYR A 351 5.29 1.16 -11.53
N THR A 352 4.64 1.87 -12.44
CA THR A 352 5.23 3.04 -13.07
C THR A 352 4.56 4.36 -12.70
N ASN A 353 3.39 4.29 -12.06
CA ASN A 353 2.56 5.45 -11.71
C ASN A 353 2.27 6.40 -12.89
N LYS A 354 2.30 5.86 -14.12
CA LYS A 354 2.03 6.63 -15.35
C LYS A 354 0.54 6.84 -15.60
N ILE A 355 -0.26 5.86 -15.18
CA ILE A 355 -1.71 5.90 -15.31
C ILE A 355 -2.26 6.59 -14.06
N LYS A 356 -2.88 7.75 -14.27
CA LYS A 356 -3.68 8.44 -13.25
C LYS A 356 -5.13 8.09 -13.51
N ILE A 357 -5.82 7.63 -12.48
CA ILE A 357 -7.26 7.44 -12.55
C ILE A 357 -7.88 8.77 -12.17
N GLU A 358 -8.69 9.34 -13.07
CA GLU A 358 -9.54 10.48 -12.75
C GLU A 358 -10.64 9.95 -11.81
N GLU A 359 -10.79 10.59 -10.64
CA GLU A 359 -11.91 10.32 -9.74
C GLU A 359 -13.16 10.92 -10.37
N ASP A 360 -14.09 10.07 -10.82
CA ASP A 360 -15.42 10.47 -11.27
C ASP A 360 -16.33 10.84 -10.08
#